data_ffc26e8727ec962fb49d7668d26eabef
#
_entry.id   ffc26e8727ec962fb49d7668d26eabef
#
_cell.length_a   1.000
_cell.length_b   1.000
_cell.length_c   1.000
_cell.angle_alpha   90.00
_cell.angle_beta   90.00
_cell.angle_gamma   90.00
#
_symmetry.space_group_name_H-M   'P 1'
#
loop_
_entity.id
_entity.type
_entity.pdbx_description
1 polymer ?
#
loop_
_entity_poly.entity_id
_entity_poly.type
_entity_poly.pdbx_seq_one_letter_code
_entity_poly.pdbx_strand_id
1 'polypeptide(L)'
;MATDNNLSLNSDYAVCLANDFIRGRLCLPLIEQKLFFTAVAQVVREDGDFKTFSCTISELAEFLQVDSSYLYHNLKGICKSLRGRVTEINRPNGWKIFGLIERAEYENGIFTIRLSDDIKPFLLELERYYTQCLLGTILSFNSKYTNQLYLRIKCEGGYSRQFEFDFTVAQLRELFQIPQKKYQRDYNLLQKTIKPALEELSSSDYGYVWDYAEVRSKKRGKPLEYVTFKAVVFDDKSIKDMFLEDFPDWVEEYNTGRDNPYDSIAHYKNLV
;
A
#
# COMPACT_ATOMS: atom_id res chain seq x y z
N MET A 1 -6.12 7.71 -36.30
CA MET A 1 -4.83 8.24 -35.82
C MET A 1 -4.85 8.05 -34.32
N ALA A 2 -4.22 7.00 -33.82
CA ALA A 2 -4.05 6.80 -32.38
C ALA A 2 -2.98 7.80 -31.94
N THR A 3 -3.36 8.72 -31.06
CA THR A 3 -2.40 9.57 -30.37
C THR A 3 -1.55 8.66 -29.49
N ASP A 4 -0.27 8.51 -29.86
CA ASP A 4 0.77 7.90 -29.04
C ASP A 4 0.88 8.69 -27.72
N ASN A 5 0.05 8.36 -26.77
CA ASN A 5 0.29 8.70 -25.37
C ASN A 5 1.23 7.64 -24.79
N ASN A 6 2.50 7.70 -25.17
CA ASN A 6 3.57 7.01 -24.47
C ASN A 6 3.74 7.73 -23.11
N LEU A 7 2.91 7.35 -22.14
CA LEU A 7 3.02 7.84 -20.77
C LEU A 7 4.36 7.32 -20.22
N SER A 8 5.29 8.22 -19.95
CA SER A 8 6.58 7.86 -19.39
C SER A 8 6.42 7.23 -18.03
N LEU A 9 7.09 6.09 -17.79
CA LEU A 9 7.19 5.49 -16.47
C LEU A 9 7.99 6.44 -15.56
N ASN A 10 7.38 6.94 -14.51
CA ASN A 10 8.02 7.85 -13.55
C ASN A 10 7.65 7.46 -12.12
N SER A 11 8.67 7.24 -11.28
CA SER A 11 8.54 6.90 -9.87
C SER A 11 7.95 8.04 -9.03
N ASP A 12 8.06 9.28 -9.49
CA ASP A 12 7.56 10.48 -8.80
C ASP A 12 6.05 10.71 -9.01
N TYR A 13 5.43 9.86 -9.85
CA TYR A 13 3.99 9.95 -10.02
C TYR A 13 3.25 9.59 -8.74
N ALA A 14 2.22 10.38 -8.47
CA ALA A 14 1.35 10.16 -7.33
C ALA A 14 0.39 8.99 -7.58
N VAL A 15 0.27 8.12 -6.59
CA VAL A 15 -0.80 7.12 -6.49
C VAL A 15 -1.83 7.68 -5.52
N CYS A 16 -3.03 7.99 -6.03
CA CYS A 16 -4.13 8.51 -5.23
C CYS A 16 -5.22 7.43 -5.11
N LEU A 17 -5.63 7.10 -3.89
CA LEU A 17 -6.58 6.05 -3.59
C LEU A 17 -7.61 6.52 -2.56
N ALA A 18 -8.89 6.27 -2.78
CA ALA A 18 -9.90 6.45 -1.74
C ALA A 18 -9.54 5.62 -0.50
N ASN A 19 -9.76 6.17 0.69
CA ASN A 19 -9.45 5.47 1.95
C ASN A 19 -10.25 4.16 2.10
N ASP A 20 -11.48 4.12 1.61
CA ASP A 20 -12.28 2.90 1.60
C ASP A 20 -11.67 1.80 0.72
N PHE A 21 -10.96 2.17 -0.36
CA PHE A 21 -10.25 1.22 -1.19
C PHE A 21 -9.04 0.61 -0.46
N ILE A 22 -8.29 1.43 0.29
CA ILE A 22 -7.15 0.97 1.11
C ILE A 22 -7.63 0.08 2.27
N ARG A 23 -8.76 0.43 2.89
CA ARG A 23 -9.39 -0.37 3.96
C ARG A 23 -10.04 -1.65 3.45
N GLY A 24 -10.34 -1.70 2.16
CA GLY A 24 -10.91 -2.86 1.49
C GLY A 24 -9.95 -4.05 1.42
N ARG A 25 -10.45 -5.18 0.92
CA ARG A 25 -9.67 -6.41 0.81
C ARG A 25 -8.82 -6.42 -0.47
N LEU A 26 -7.67 -5.75 -0.41
CA LEU A 26 -6.72 -5.69 -1.53
C LEU A 26 -5.31 -6.08 -1.08
N CYS A 27 -5.00 -7.36 -0.99
CA CYS A 27 -3.63 -7.84 -0.77
C CYS A 27 -3.16 -8.71 -1.94
N LEU A 28 -2.61 -8.07 -2.95
CA LEU A 28 -2.05 -8.71 -4.14
C LEU A 28 -0.65 -9.31 -3.85
N PRO A 29 -0.20 -10.32 -4.58
CA PRO A 29 1.22 -10.66 -4.69
C PRO A 29 2.04 -9.43 -5.06
N LEU A 30 3.30 -9.36 -4.61
CA LEU A 30 4.12 -8.16 -4.76
C LEU A 30 4.23 -7.67 -6.21
N ILE A 31 4.48 -8.55 -7.15
CA ILE A 31 4.60 -8.16 -8.57
C ILE A 31 3.25 -7.68 -9.15
N GLU A 32 2.13 -8.27 -8.72
CA GLU A 32 0.80 -7.79 -9.10
C GLU A 32 0.51 -6.41 -8.48
N GLN A 33 0.95 -6.15 -7.23
CA GLN A 33 0.86 -4.83 -6.60
C GLN A 33 1.65 -3.80 -7.39
N LYS A 34 2.91 -4.08 -7.68
CA LYS A 34 3.78 -3.17 -8.44
C LYS A 34 3.16 -2.84 -9.79
N LEU A 35 2.70 -3.83 -10.54
CA LEU A 35 2.05 -3.62 -11.84
C LEU A 35 0.74 -2.82 -11.72
N PHE A 36 -0.11 -3.16 -10.76
CA PHE A 36 -1.37 -2.47 -10.53
C PHE A 36 -1.16 -1.00 -10.17
N PHE A 37 -0.29 -0.70 -9.19
CA PHE A 37 -0.02 0.67 -8.79
C PHE A 37 0.70 1.48 -9.87
N THR A 38 1.52 0.84 -10.72
CA THR A 38 2.08 1.49 -11.91
C THR A 38 0.96 1.94 -12.86
N ALA A 39 -0.06 1.12 -13.08
CA ALA A 39 -1.20 1.50 -13.89
C ALA A 39 -2.06 2.59 -13.22
N VAL A 40 -2.24 2.52 -11.90
CA VAL A 40 -2.97 3.56 -11.12
C VAL A 40 -2.26 4.91 -11.18
N ALA A 41 -0.93 4.92 -11.10
CA ALA A 41 -0.14 6.15 -11.15
C ALA A 41 -0.23 6.89 -12.52
N GLN A 42 -0.73 6.23 -13.56
CA GLN A 42 -0.97 6.85 -14.87
C GLN A 42 -2.34 7.56 -14.95
N VAL A 43 -3.17 7.43 -13.90
CA VAL A 43 -4.48 8.07 -13.86
C VAL A 43 -4.31 9.53 -13.47
N VAL A 44 -4.70 10.41 -14.38
CA VAL A 44 -4.72 11.86 -14.15
C VAL A 44 -6.10 12.25 -13.64
N ARG A 45 -6.17 13.03 -12.58
CA ARG A 45 -7.44 13.38 -11.91
C ARG A 45 -8.44 14.10 -12.83
N GLU A 46 -7.92 14.86 -13.79
CA GLU A 46 -8.69 15.60 -14.80
C GLU A 46 -9.22 14.69 -15.93
N ASP A 47 -8.76 13.43 -15.99
CA ASP A 47 -9.26 12.49 -16.99
C ASP A 47 -10.70 12.08 -16.64
N GLY A 48 -11.60 12.23 -17.58
CA GLY A 48 -12.99 11.77 -17.43
C GLY A 48 -13.13 10.25 -17.52
N ASP A 49 -12.07 9.54 -17.97
CA ASP A 49 -12.03 8.10 -18.19
C ASP A 49 -10.59 7.55 -18.02
N PHE A 50 -10.47 6.24 -17.78
CA PHE A 50 -9.17 5.58 -17.74
C PHE A 50 -8.58 5.45 -19.14
N LYS A 51 -7.36 5.95 -19.27
CA LYS A 51 -6.52 5.69 -20.45
C LYS A 51 -5.90 4.31 -20.38
N THR A 52 -5.58 3.76 -21.54
CA THR A 52 -4.79 2.54 -21.62
C THR A 52 -3.33 2.90 -21.40
N PHE A 53 -2.69 2.29 -20.43
CA PHE A 53 -1.26 2.40 -20.22
C PHE A 53 -0.53 1.40 -21.14
N SER A 54 0.53 1.85 -21.81
CA SER A 54 1.30 1.05 -22.76
C SER A 54 2.80 1.25 -22.57
N CYS A 55 3.58 0.17 -22.63
CA CYS A 55 5.05 0.21 -22.61
C CYS A 55 5.63 -1.07 -23.21
N THR A 56 6.92 -1.10 -23.46
CA THR A 56 7.63 -2.35 -23.77
C THR A 56 7.84 -3.18 -22.50
N ILE A 57 8.08 -4.50 -22.66
CA ILE A 57 8.41 -5.35 -21.50
C ILE A 57 9.74 -4.95 -20.87
N SER A 58 10.71 -4.50 -21.67
CA SER A 58 12.02 -4.06 -21.16
C SER A 58 11.88 -2.83 -20.26
N GLU A 59 11.16 -1.80 -20.72
CA GLU A 59 10.87 -0.60 -19.92
C GLU A 59 10.11 -0.96 -18.63
N LEU A 60 9.11 -1.82 -18.73
CA LEU A 60 8.35 -2.26 -17.56
C LEU A 60 9.23 -3.05 -16.57
N ALA A 61 10.08 -3.95 -17.05
CA ALA A 61 10.97 -4.76 -16.22
C ALA A 61 12.00 -3.89 -15.46
N GLU A 62 12.61 -2.95 -16.16
CA GLU A 62 13.54 -1.99 -15.58
C GLU A 62 12.84 -1.16 -14.50
N PHE A 63 11.67 -0.63 -14.81
CA PHE A 63 10.89 0.19 -13.88
C PHE A 63 10.42 -0.57 -12.63
N LEU A 64 9.95 -1.81 -12.80
CA LEU A 64 9.55 -2.67 -11.68
C LEU A 64 10.73 -3.29 -10.93
N GLN A 65 11.96 -3.06 -11.40
CA GLN A 65 13.21 -3.63 -10.86
C GLN A 65 13.17 -5.17 -10.82
N VAL A 66 12.76 -5.77 -11.93
CA VAL A 66 12.73 -7.23 -12.12
C VAL A 66 13.49 -7.64 -13.38
N ASP A 67 13.94 -8.88 -13.44
CA ASP A 67 14.58 -9.41 -14.63
C ASP A 67 13.61 -9.41 -15.82
N SER A 68 14.08 -8.91 -16.97
CA SER A 68 13.26 -8.77 -18.19
C SER A 68 12.81 -10.12 -18.75
N SER A 69 13.68 -11.14 -18.69
CA SER A 69 13.35 -12.50 -19.13
C SER A 69 12.30 -13.13 -18.21
N TYR A 70 12.45 -12.94 -16.87
CA TYR A 70 11.45 -13.34 -15.90
C TYR A 70 10.10 -12.70 -16.22
N LEU A 71 10.07 -11.37 -16.42
CA LEU A 71 8.81 -10.67 -16.68
C LEU A 71 8.18 -11.14 -17.98
N TYR A 72 8.95 -11.27 -19.07
CA TYR A 72 8.47 -11.76 -20.35
C TYR A 72 7.76 -13.12 -20.24
N HIS A 73 8.38 -14.07 -19.55
CA HIS A 73 7.82 -15.42 -19.40
C HIS A 73 6.60 -15.48 -18.47
N ASN A 74 6.51 -14.57 -17.50
CA ASN A 74 5.49 -14.63 -16.45
C ASN A 74 4.36 -13.59 -16.62
N LEU A 75 4.54 -12.54 -17.44
CA LEU A 75 3.61 -11.41 -17.55
C LEU A 75 2.18 -11.85 -17.85
N LYS A 76 1.99 -12.79 -18.78
CA LYS A 76 0.67 -13.35 -19.10
C LYS A 76 0.00 -13.99 -17.88
N GLY A 77 0.76 -14.74 -17.08
CA GLY A 77 0.30 -15.36 -15.84
C GLY A 77 -0.06 -14.33 -14.78
N ILE A 78 0.79 -13.31 -14.60
CA ILE A 78 0.59 -12.18 -13.68
C ILE A 78 -0.71 -11.44 -14.04
N CYS A 79 -0.88 -11.07 -15.31
CA CYS A 79 -2.07 -10.35 -15.78
C CYS A 79 -3.35 -11.19 -15.65
N LYS A 80 -3.27 -12.50 -15.97
CA LYS A 80 -4.41 -13.43 -15.78
C LYS A 80 -4.80 -13.54 -14.32
N SER A 81 -3.82 -13.63 -13.42
CA SER A 81 -4.05 -13.65 -11.98
C SER A 81 -4.66 -12.33 -11.51
N LEU A 82 -4.06 -11.19 -11.88
CA LEU A 82 -4.54 -9.86 -11.50
C LEU A 82 -5.98 -9.59 -12.00
N ARG A 83 -6.30 -9.99 -13.24
CA ARG A 83 -7.67 -9.88 -13.78
C ARG A 83 -8.67 -10.75 -13.04
N GLY A 84 -8.24 -11.90 -12.52
CA GLY A 84 -9.07 -12.79 -11.70
C GLY A 84 -9.25 -12.31 -10.25
N ARG A 85 -8.53 -11.27 -9.82
CA ARG A 85 -8.67 -10.70 -8.48
C ARG A 85 -9.92 -9.85 -8.39
N VAL A 86 -10.59 -9.98 -7.27
CA VAL A 86 -11.71 -9.13 -6.91
C VAL A 86 -11.41 -8.40 -5.62
N THR A 87 -11.85 -7.17 -5.54
CA THR A 87 -11.85 -6.35 -4.32
C THR A 87 -13.25 -6.34 -3.75
N GLU A 88 -13.35 -6.47 -2.44
CA GLU A 88 -14.59 -6.38 -1.69
C GLU A 88 -14.53 -5.17 -0.76
N ILE A 89 -15.55 -4.30 -0.87
CA ILE A 89 -15.74 -3.17 0.02
C ILE A 89 -17.06 -3.35 0.75
N ASN A 90 -16.97 -3.49 2.06
CA ASN A 90 -18.14 -3.57 2.92
C ASN A 90 -18.67 -2.16 3.25
N ARG A 91 -19.98 -1.99 3.21
CA ARG A 91 -20.70 -0.76 3.54
C ARG A 91 -21.76 -1.06 4.61
N PRO A 92 -22.25 -0.07 5.36
CA PRO A 92 -23.27 -0.30 6.38
C PRO A 92 -24.52 -1.03 5.85
N ASN A 93 -24.92 -0.77 4.60
CA ASN A 93 -26.14 -1.32 3.99
C ASN A 93 -25.85 -2.31 2.85
N GLY A 94 -24.66 -2.88 2.76
CA GLY A 94 -24.34 -3.82 1.69
C GLY A 94 -22.84 -3.97 1.43
N TRP A 95 -22.53 -4.52 0.27
CA TRP A 95 -21.15 -4.74 -0.18
C TRP A 95 -21.03 -4.46 -1.68
N LYS A 96 -19.81 -4.16 -2.14
CA LYS A 96 -19.47 -4.07 -3.57
C LYS A 96 -18.28 -4.98 -3.85
N ILE A 97 -18.40 -5.84 -4.86
CA ILE A 97 -17.33 -6.70 -5.37
C ILE A 97 -17.07 -6.32 -6.83
N PHE A 98 -15.79 -6.13 -7.18
CA PHE A 98 -15.40 -5.74 -8.53
C PHE A 98 -13.96 -6.14 -8.84
N GLY A 99 -13.64 -6.25 -10.14
CA GLY A 99 -12.30 -6.50 -10.65
C GLY A 99 -11.44 -5.26 -10.67
N LEU A 100 -10.12 -5.44 -10.72
CA LEU A 100 -9.14 -4.33 -10.71
C LEU A 100 -8.79 -3.86 -12.12
N ILE A 101 -8.67 -4.80 -13.07
CA ILE A 101 -8.35 -4.50 -14.46
C ILE A 101 -9.42 -5.04 -15.41
N GLU A 102 -9.70 -4.29 -16.43
CA GLU A 102 -10.61 -4.69 -17.51
C GLU A 102 -9.91 -5.65 -18.46
N ARG A 103 -8.73 -5.25 -18.95
CA ARG A 103 -7.95 -6.02 -19.91
C ARG A 103 -6.45 -5.78 -19.76
N ALA A 104 -5.67 -6.76 -20.24
CA ALA A 104 -4.24 -6.64 -20.47
C ALA A 104 -3.91 -7.40 -21.75
N GLU A 105 -3.08 -6.80 -22.59
CA GLU A 105 -2.72 -7.32 -23.91
C GLU A 105 -1.20 -7.21 -24.11
N TYR A 106 -0.65 -8.12 -24.89
CA TYR A 106 0.73 -8.04 -25.35
C TYR A 106 0.76 -8.39 -26.83
N GLU A 107 1.11 -7.43 -27.65
CA GLU A 107 1.14 -7.57 -29.07
C GLU A 107 2.29 -6.73 -29.68
N ASN A 108 3.01 -7.29 -30.65
CA ASN A 108 4.09 -6.60 -31.36
C ASN A 108 5.15 -5.93 -30.47
N GLY A 109 5.50 -6.57 -29.33
CA GLY A 109 6.47 -6.03 -28.38
C GLY A 109 5.93 -5.04 -27.35
N ILE A 110 4.68 -4.62 -27.51
CA ILE A 110 4.01 -3.65 -26.62
C ILE A 110 3.07 -4.37 -25.66
N PHE A 111 3.24 -4.10 -24.40
CA PHE A 111 2.30 -4.45 -23.34
C PHE A 111 1.33 -3.30 -23.08
N THR A 112 0.06 -3.62 -22.96
CA THR A 112 -1.00 -2.66 -22.60
C THR A 112 -1.84 -3.17 -21.46
N ILE A 113 -2.30 -2.26 -20.60
CA ILE A 113 -3.22 -2.56 -19.51
C ILE A 113 -4.24 -1.43 -19.34
N ARG A 114 -5.50 -1.79 -19.07
CA ARG A 114 -6.57 -0.85 -18.73
C ARG A 114 -7.22 -1.25 -17.42
N LEU A 115 -7.38 -0.27 -16.53
CA LEU A 115 -8.08 -0.42 -15.26
C LEU A 115 -9.58 -0.64 -15.49
N SER A 116 -10.24 -1.33 -14.56
CA SER A 116 -11.69 -1.54 -14.60
C SER A 116 -12.44 -0.25 -14.29
N ASP A 117 -13.50 0.04 -15.05
CA ASP A 117 -14.35 1.21 -14.79
C ASP A 117 -15.00 1.18 -13.41
N ASP A 118 -15.16 0.00 -12.82
CA ASP A 118 -15.69 -0.15 -11.46
C ASP A 118 -14.84 0.52 -10.37
N ILE A 119 -13.55 0.75 -10.63
CA ILE A 119 -12.66 1.41 -9.66
C ILE A 119 -12.57 2.92 -9.86
N LYS A 120 -13.22 3.51 -10.88
CA LYS A 120 -13.24 4.96 -11.09
C LYS A 120 -13.63 5.76 -9.84
N PRO A 121 -14.68 5.39 -9.08
CA PRO A 121 -15.05 6.14 -7.88
C PRO A 121 -13.94 6.19 -6.80
N PHE A 122 -12.99 5.27 -6.87
CA PHE A 122 -11.92 5.16 -5.89
C PHE A 122 -10.60 5.80 -6.36
N LEU A 123 -10.50 6.23 -7.62
CA LEU A 123 -9.30 6.79 -8.24
C LEU A 123 -9.52 8.17 -8.86
N LEU A 124 -10.66 8.43 -9.50
CA LEU A 124 -10.96 9.68 -10.21
C LEU A 124 -11.92 10.59 -9.45
N GLU A 125 -12.90 10.03 -8.77
CA GLU A 125 -13.94 10.80 -8.07
C GLU A 125 -13.53 11.10 -6.62
N LEU A 126 -12.26 11.52 -6.42
CA LEU A 126 -11.65 11.73 -5.11
C LEU A 126 -11.91 13.16 -4.62
N GLU A 127 -13.05 13.43 -4.01
CA GLU A 127 -13.34 14.74 -3.40
C GLU A 127 -12.79 14.85 -1.98
N ARG A 128 -12.95 13.79 -1.17
CA ARG A 128 -12.56 13.73 0.26
C ARG A 128 -12.11 12.32 0.62
N TYR A 129 -11.35 12.20 1.73
CA TYR A 129 -10.98 10.92 2.32
C TYR A 129 -10.19 10.00 1.37
N TYR A 130 -9.14 10.55 0.79
CA TYR A 130 -8.18 9.80 -0.02
C TYR A 130 -6.76 9.88 0.56
N THR A 131 -5.96 8.91 0.20
CA THR A 131 -4.53 8.84 0.53
C THR A 131 -3.74 8.98 -0.75
N GLN A 132 -2.72 9.84 -0.70
CA GLN A 132 -1.75 10.01 -1.77
C GLN A 132 -0.38 9.51 -1.31
N CYS A 133 0.33 8.80 -2.18
CA CYS A 133 1.72 8.41 -1.97
C CYS A 133 2.47 8.42 -3.30
N LEU A 134 3.80 8.44 -3.24
CA LEU A 134 4.62 8.31 -4.44
C LEU A 134 4.67 6.85 -4.89
N LEU A 135 4.62 6.63 -6.19
CA LEU A 135 4.76 5.31 -6.78
C LEU A 135 6.11 4.68 -6.41
N GLY A 136 7.19 5.47 -6.44
CA GLY A 136 8.53 5.03 -6.05
C GLY A 136 8.57 4.42 -4.65
N THR A 137 7.85 5.00 -3.69
CA THR A 137 7.74 4.43 -2.34
C THR A 137 7.11 3.04 -2.35
N ILE A 138 6.02 2.85 -3.10
CA ILE A 138 5.37 1.54 -3.23
C ILE A 138 6.29 0.53 -3.92
N LEU A 139 7.03 0.96 -4.93
CA LEU A 139 7.94 0.10 -5.69
C LEU A 139 9.19 -0.29 -4.90
N SER A 140 9.63 0.51 -3.93
CA SER A 140 10.82 0.26 -3.11
C SER A 140 10.68 -0.91 -2.14
N PHE A 141 9.47 -1.23 -1.70
CA PHE A 141 9.25 -2.33 -0.77
C PHE A 141 9.35 -3.70 -1.46
N ASN A 142 9.96 -4.66 -0.72
CA ASN A 142 10.17 -6.04 -1.18
C ASN A 142 9.11 -7.01 -0.64
N SER A 143 8.22 -6.54 0.23
CA SER A 143 7.13 -7.34 0.78
C SER A 143 5.77 -6.73 0.48
N LYS A 144 4.86 -7.57 0.01
CA LYS A 144 3.46 -7.17 -0.15
C LYS A 144 2.80 -6.76 1.17
N TYR A 145 3.28 -7.28 2.28
CA TYR A 145 2.77 -6.97 3.62
C TYR A 145 3.24 -5.58 4.06
N THR A 146 4.47 -5.21 3.71
CA THR A 146 5.00 -3.86 3.97
C THR A 146 4.24 -2.81 3.18
N ASN A 147 3.99 -3.04 1.90
CA ASN A 147 3.15 -2.16 1.08
C ASN A 147 1.76 -1.95 1.69
N GLN A 148 1.11 -3.05 2.08
CA GLN A 148 -0.22 -2.99 2.66
C GLN A 148 -0.23 -2.24 4.00
N LEU A 149 0.78 -2.48 4.82
CA LEU A 149 0.95 -1.82 6.11
C LEU A 149 1.23 -0.32 5.95
N TYR A 150 2.15 0.04 5.04
CA TYR A 150 2.46 1.43 4.70
C TYR A 150 1.21 2.21 4.28
N LEU A 151 0.45 1.68 3.32
CA LEU A 151 -0.79 2.31 2.85
C LEU A 151 -1.82 2.44 3.98
N ARG A 152 -1.94 1.43 4.85
CA ARG A 152 -2.86 1.47 5.98
C ARG A 152 -2.45 2.50 7.02
N ILE A 153 -1.18 2.57 7.42
CA ILE A 153 -0.67 3.57 8.36
C ILE A 153 -0.85 4.97 7.77
N LYS A 154 -0.53 5.17 6.49
CA LYS A 154 -0.69 6.47 5.82
C LYS A 154 -2.15 6.91 5.76
N CYS A 155 -3.05 5.98 5.45
CA CYS A 155 -4.49 6.23 5.40
C CYS A 155 -5.04 6.66 6.77
N GLU A 156 -4.77 5.90 7.82
CA GLU A 156 -5.27 6.21 9.17
C GLU A 156 -4.51 7.39 9.77
N GLY A 157 -3.21 7.44 9.57
CA GLY A 157 -2.36 8.53 10.00
C GLY A 157 -2.82 9.87 9.42
N GLY A 158 -3.00 9.98 8.12
CA GLY A 158 -3.40 11.22 7.44
C GLY A 158 -4.79 11.70 7.81
N TYR A 159 -5.72 10.77 8.04
CA TYR A 159 -7.12 11.09 8.27
C TYR A 159 -7.48 11.17 9.76
N SER A 160 -7.11 10.14 10.53
CA SER A 160 -7.50 9.99 11.93
C SER A 160 -6.44 10.47 12.91
N ARG A 161 -5.28 10.91 12.41
CA ARG A 161 -4.11 11.24 13.23
C ARG A 161 -3.73 10.10 14.18
N GLN A 162 -3.77 8.87 13.66
CA GLN A 162 -3.54 7.66 14.43
C GLN A 162 -2.09 7.18 14.25
N PHE A 163 -1.39 6.94 15.35
CA PHE A 163 -0.02 6.40 15.39
C PHE A 163 0.06 5.05 16.07
N GLU A 164 -0.89 4.73 16.93
CA GLU A 164 -0.98 3.45 17.62
C GLU A 164 -2.00 2.57 16.90
N PHE A 165 -1.60 1.35 16.61
CA PHE A 165 -2.36 0.40 15.82
C PHE A 165 -2.49 -0.92 16.56
N ASP A 166 -3.73 -1.34 16.77
CA ASP A 166 -4.07 -2.62 17.38
C ASP A 166 -4.70 -3.53 16.34
N PHE A 167 -4.14 -4.73 16.19
CA PHE A 167 -4.70 -5.74 15.29
C PHE A 167 -4.89 -7.07 16.00
N THR A 168 -6.12 -7.54 16.11
CA THR A 168 -6.40 -8.92 16.44
C THR A 168 -5.89 -9.87 15.36
N VAL A 169 -5.74 -11.15 15.69
CA VAL A 169 -5.37 -12.19 14.70
C VAL A 169 -6.32 -12.19 13.50
N ALA A 170 -7.61 -11.98 13.73
CA ALA A 170 -8.62 -11.91 12.66
C ALA A 170 -8.37 -10.71 11.74
N GLN A 171 -8.14 -9.53 12.30
CA GLN A 171 -7.86 -8.30 11.54
C GLN A 171 -6.53 -8.39 10.78
N LEU A 172 -5.47 -9.00 11.34
CA LEU A 172 -4.22 -9.25 10.60
C LEU A 172 -4.44 -10.19 9.41
N ARG A 173 -5.24 -11.24 9.59
CA ARG A 173 -5.58 -12.14 8.50
C ARG A 173 -6.39 -11.46 7.41
N GLU A 174 -7.29 -10.57 7.79
CA GLU A 174 -8.09 -9.77 6.86
C GLU A 174 -7.21 -8.76 6.12
N LEU A 175 -6.41 -7.95 6.83
CA LEU A 175 -5.50 -6.97 6.26
C LEU A 175 -4.57 -7.58 5.21
N PHE A 176 -3.98 -8.73 5.52
CA PHE A 176 -3.01 -9.41 4.67
C PHE A 176 -3.61 -10.50 3.77
N GLN A 177 -4.93 -10.66 3.81
CA GLN A 177 -5.67 -11.71 3.09
C GLN A 177 -5.04 -13.11 3.24
N ILE A 178 -4.80 -13.51 4.49
CA ILE A 178 -4.18 -14.79 4.81
C ILE A 178 -5.26 -15.85 5.03
N PRO A 179 -5.32 -16.89 4.19
CA PRO A 179 -6.27 -17.98 4.37
C PRO A 179 -6.16 -18.64 5.74
N GLN A 180 -7.27 -19.07 6.31
CA GLN A 180 -7.31 -19.72 7.63
C GLN A 180 -6.35 -20.91 7.77
N LYS A 181 -6.17 -21.67 6.70
CA LYS A 181 -5.27 -22.84 6.67
C LYS A 181 -3.79 -22.47 6.62
N LYS A 182 -3.44 -21.21 6.30
CA LYS A 182 -2.05 -20.73 6.23
C LYS A 182 -1.65 -20.07 7.55
N TYR A 183 -0.43 -20.35 8.03
CA TYR A 183 0.11 -19.82 9.28
C TYR A 183 -0.83 -20.00 10.47
N GLN A 184 -1.25 -21.24 10.73
CA GLN A 184 -2.22 -21.58 11.79
C GLN A 184 -1.71 -21.27 13.21
N ARG A 185 -0.38 -21.28 13.42
CA ARG A 185 0.23 -20.91 14.70
C ARG A 185 0.49 -19.41 14.70
N ASP A 186 0.13 -18.72 15.80
CA ASP A 186 0.36 -17.28 15.98
C ASP A 186 1.81 -16.90 15.69
N TYR A 187 2.77 -17.67 16.21
CA TYR A 187 4.20 -17.46 15.95
C TYR A 187 4.50 -17.38 14.44
N ASN A 188 4.02 -18.34 13.66
CA ASN A 188 4.25 -18.36 12.21
C ASN A 188 3.55 -17.21 11.49
N LEU A 189 2.36 -16.83 11.96
CA LEU A 189 1.65 -15.67 11.43
C LEU A 189 2.50 -14.41 11.64
N LEU A 190 2.92 -14.15 12.87
CA LEU A 190 3.67 -12.96 13.19
C LEU A 190 5.03 -12.91 12.48
N GLN A 191 5.81 -14.02 12.52
CA GLN A 191 7.16 -14.09 11.93
C GLN A 191 7.17 -14.03 10.40
N LYS A 192 6.06 -14.36 9.73
CA LYS A 192 5.98 -14.40 8.27
C LYS A 192 5.19 -13.23 7.67
N THR A 193 4.66 -12.35 8.50
CA THR A 193 3.83 -11.22 8.04
C THR A 193 4.19 -9.91 8.72
N ILE A 194 3.61 -9.65 9.90
CA ILE A 194 3.67 -8.32 10.52
C ILE A 194 5.09 -7.93 10.97
N LYS A 195 5.86 -8.84 11.58
CA LYS A 195 7.20 -8.48 12.07
C LYS A 195 8.15 -8.08 10.94
N PRO A 196 8.35 -8.91 9.88
CA PRO A 196 9.18 -8.49 8.76
C PRO A 196 8.67 -7.23 8.06
N ALA A 197 7.34 -7.01 8.03
CA ALA A 197 6.78 -5.81 7.44
C ALA A 197 7.10 -4.55 8.26
N LEU A 198 7.03 -4.62 9.59
CA LEU A 198 7.42 -3.53 10.49
C LEU A 198 8.93 -3.26 10.43
N GLU A 199 9.75 -4.32 10.37
CA GLU A 199 11.21 -4.22 10.25
C GLU A 199 11.62 -3.56 8.93
N GLU A 200 11.04 -4.00 7.80
CA GLU A 200 11.30 -3.39 6.49
C GLU A 200 10.83 -1.94 6.45
N LEU A 201 9.63 -1.65 6.97
CA LEU A 201 9.11 -0.30 7.03
C LEU A 201 10.02 0.62 7.84
N SER A 202 10.45 0.19 9.02
CA SER A 202 11.29 0.98 9.92
C SER A 202 12.70 1.23 9.35
N SER A 203 13.25 0.26 8.62
CA SER A 203 14.55 0.36 7.95
C SER A 203 14.51 1.15 6.64
N SER A 204 13.33 1.38 6.08
CA SER A 204 13.16 2.16 4.85
C SER A 204 13.26 3.67 5.10
N ASP A 205 13.40 4.44 4.04
CA ASP A 205 13.32 5.91 4.09
C ASP A 205 11.90 6.45 4.37
N TYR A 206 10.90 5.57 4.40
CA TYR A 206 9.49 5.94 4.36
C TYR A 206 8.68 5.61 5.61
N GLY A 207 9.32 5.11 6.66
CA GLY A 207 8.60 4.80 7.89
C GLY A 207 9.51 4.66 9.11
N TYR A 208 8.89 4.74 10.30
CA TYR A 208 9.53 4.50 11.58
C TYR A 208 8.58 3.79 12.53
N VAL A 209 9.07 2.78 13.20
CA VAL A 209 8.33 1.99 14.19
C VAL A 209 9.12 2.05 15.49
N TRP A 210 8.51 2.56 16.57
CA TRP A 210 9.21 2.75 17.86
C TRP A 210 8.67 1.92 19.00
N ASP A 211 7.56 1.20 18.77
CA ASP A 211 7.00 0.30 19.77
C ASP A 211 6.34 -0.89 19.10
N TYR A 212 6.44 -2.06 19.71
CA TYR A 212 5.76 -3.28 19.30
C TYR A 212 5.55 -4.21 20.49
N ALA A 213 4.33 -4.66 20.70
CA ALA A 213 4.00 -5.63 21.74
C ALA A 213 3.02 -6.70 21.24
N GLU A 214 3.16 -7.90 21.81
CA GLU A 214 2.21 -9.01 21.64
C GLU A 214 1.38 -9.15 22.92
N VAL A 215 0.10 -8.84 22.84
CA VAL A 215 -0.81 -9.00 23.97
C VAL A 215 -1.43 -10.38 23.93
N ARG A 216 -1.19 -11.16 24.97
CA ARG A 216 -1.61 -12.56 25.07
C ARG A 216 -2.62 -12.75 26.20
N SER A 217 -3.60 -13.62 25.95
CA SER A 217 -4.61 -13.99 26.88
C SER A 217 -4.05 -14.62 28.15
N LYS A 218 -4.75 -14.42 29.28
CA LYS A 218 -4.49 -15.13 30.54
C LYS A 218 -4.98 -16.59 30.53
N LYS A 219 -5.68 -17.02 29.48
CA LYS A 219 -6.22 -18.39 29.32
C LYS A 219 -5.09 -19.40 29.13
N ARG A 220 -5.41 -20.70 29.38
CA ARG A 220 -4.46 -21.80 29.13
C ARG A 220 -3.97 -21.75 27.68
N GLY A 221 -2.66 -21.87 27.50
CA GLY A 221 -2.01 -21.77 26.16
C GLY A 221 -1.69 -20.35 25.73
N LYS A 222 -2.11 -19.33 26.47
CA LYS A 222 -1.81 -17.90 26.23
C LYS A 222 -1.94 -17.50 24.74
N PRO A 223 -3.11 -17.74 24.10
CA PRO A 223 -3.29 -17.37 22.71
C PRO A 223 -3.09 -15.87 22.51
N LEU A 224 -2.61 -15.48 21.36
CA LEU A 224 -2.49 -14.08 20.97
C LEU A 224 -3.88 -13.45 20.89
N GLU A 225 -4.10 -12.35 21.59
CA GLU A 225 -5.32 -11.56 21.49
C GLU A 225 -5.18 -10.51 20.40
N TYR A 226 -4.14 -9.70 20.49
CA TYR A 226 -3.80 -8.71 19.46
C TYR A 226 -2.31 -8.38 19.51
N VAL A 227 -1.83 -7.74 18.46
CA VAL A 227 -0.56 -7.03 18.44
C VAL A 227 -0.83 -5.54 18.47
N THR A 228 0.02 -4.80 19.17
CA THR A 228 0.02 -3.34 19.13
C THR A 228 1.38 -2.87 18.64
N PHE A 229 1.41 -1.77 17.89
CA PHE A 229 2.64 -1.11 17.51
C PHE A 229 2.39 0.39 17.30
N LYS A 230 3.44 1.19 17.48
CA LYS A 230 3.42 2.61 17.19
C LYS A 230 4.32 2.89 16.00
N ALA A 231 3.75 3.56 15.00
CA ALA A 231 4.44 3.81 13.75
C ALA A 231 3.95 5.07 13.06
N VAL A 232 4.84 5.65 12.26
CA VAL A 232 4.56 6.78 11.36
C VAL A 232 5.15 6.50 9.99
N VAL A 233 4.58 7.10 8.95
CA VAL A 233 5.12 7.02 7.58
C VAL A 233 5.34 8.41 7.01
N PHE A 234 6.33 8.50 6.12
CA PHE A 234 6.82 9.74 5.51
C PHE A 234 6.70 9.67 3.99
N ASP A 235 6.71 10.82 3.34
CA ASP A 235 6.69 10.90 1.88
C ASP A 235 8.10 10.75 1.30
N ASP A 236 9.14 11.18 2.04
CA ASP A 236 10.53 11.07 1.63
C ASP A 236 11.47 10.95 2.84
N LYS A 237 12.76 10.71 2.53
CA LYS A 237 13.81 10.53 3.53
C LYS A 237 14.09 11.78 4.35
N SER A 238 14.05 12.97 3.72
CA SER A 238 14.41 14.20 4.41
C SER A 238 13.44 14.50 5.54
N ILE A 239 12.14 14.25 5.32
CA ILE A 239 11.11 14.39 6.35
C ILE A 239 11.33 13.38 7.48
N LYS A 240 11.73 12.14 7.14
CA LYS A 240 12.08 11.13 8.16
C LYS A 240 13.29 11.55 8.99
N ASP A 241 14.36 12.02 8.34
CA ASP A 241 15.58 12.41 9.03
C ASP A 241 15.31 13.57 10.00
N MET A 242 14.58 14.60 9.58
CA MET A 242 14.14 15.72 10.44
C MET A 242 13.29 15.22 11.63
N PHE A 243 12.34 14.34 11.37
CA PHE A 243 11.52 13.75 12.43
C PHE A 243 12.35 12.99 13.46
N LEU A 244 13.37 12.23 13.02
CA LEU A 244 14.22 11.45 13.92
C LEU A 244 15.16 12.30 14.77
N GLU A 245 15.56 13.49 14.30
CA GLU A 245 16.33 14.44 15.07
C GLU A 245 15.53 14.96 16.28
N ASP A 246 14.24 15.21 16.10
CA ASP A 246 13.35 15.74 17.15
C ASP A 246 12.60 14.62 17.91
N PHE A 247 12.74 13.36 17.49
CA PHE A 247 11.96 12.24 18.02
C PHE A 247 12.06 12.05 19.54
N PRO A 248 13.20 12.24 20.21
CA PRO A 248 13.30 12.10 21.66
C PRO A 248 12.36 13.06 22.41
N ASP A 249 12.35 14.31 22.01
CA ASP A 249 11.51 15.36 22.62
C ASP A 249 10.03 15.12 22.28
N TRP A 250 9.76 14.78 21.03
CA TRP A 250 8.42 14.45 20.55
C TRP A 250 7.80 13.24 21.26
N VAL A 251 8.57 12.18 21.52
CA VAL A 251 8.08 10.99 22.24
C VAL A 251 7.69 11.34 23.67
N GLU A 252 8.46 12.21 24.33
CA GLU A 252 8.16 12.69 25.69
C GLU A 252 6.86 13.48 25.71
N GLU A 253 6.68 14.41 24.78
CA GLU A 253 5.46 15.23 24.63
C GLU A 253 4.26 14.36 24.29
N TYR A 254 4.37 13.41 23.36
CA TYR A 254 3.32 12.45 23.02
C TYR A 254 2.87 11.64 24.23
N ASN A 255 3.80 11.09 24.99
CA ASN A 255 3.50 10.28 26.17
C ASN A 255 2.88 11.10 27.31
N THR A 256 3.13 12.40 27.38
CA THR A 256 2.54 13.32 28.37
C THR A 256 1.21 13.91 27.91
N GLY A 257 0.78 13.67 26.66
CA GLY A 257 -0.47 14.17 26.10
C GLY A 257 -0.47 15.69 25.86
N ARG A 258 0.70 16.33 25.78
CA ARG A 258 0.82 17.79 25.65
C ARG A 258 0.77 18.28 24.20
N ASP A 259 1.14 17.44 23.23
CA ASP A 259 1.16 17.83 21.83
C ASP A 259 0.57 16.78 20.91
N ASN A 260 0.11 17.25 19.74
CA ASN A 260 -0.39 16.39 18.70
C ASN A 260 0.77 16.10 17.72
N PRO A 261 1.22 14.84 17.61
CA PRO A 261 2.35 14.50 16.76
C PRO A 261 2.19 14.90 15.29
N TYR A 262 0.96 15.09 14.80
CA TYR A 262 0.70 15.56 13.45
C TYR A 262 1.06 17.00 13.20
N ASP A 263 1.00 17.84 14.22
CA ASP A 263 1.37 19.23 14.07
C ASP A 263 2.88 19.31 13.84
N SER A 264 3.66 18.42 14.47
CA SER A 264 5.10 18.27 14.19
C SER A 264 5.37 17.75 12.78
N ILE A 265 4.71 16.65 12.35
CA ILE A 265 4.87 16.11 10.99
C ILE A 265 4.38 17.11 9.93
N ALA A 266 3.28 17.83 10.19
CA ALA A 266 2.80 18.88 9.30
C ALA A 266 3.78 20.06 9.24
N HIS A 267 4.46 20.35 10.35
CA HIS A 267 5.54 21.34 10.38
C HIS A 267 6.68 20.97 9.45
N TYR A 268 7.17 19.72 9.51
CA TYR A 268 8.22 19.23 8.61
C TYR A 268 7.83 19.24 7.14
N LYS A 269 6.57 18.90 6.82
CA LYS A 269 6.06 18.97 5.43
C LYS A 269 6.01 20.39 4.85
N ASN A 270 5.91 21.41 5.70
CA ASN A 270 5.88 22.80 5.27
C ASN A 270 7.29 23.42 5.15
N LEU A 271 8.35 22.71 5.58
CA LEU A 271 9.74 23.14 5.47
C LEU A 271 10.46 22.60 4.22
N VAL A 272 9.87 21.62 3.53
CA VAL A 272 10.35 21.01 2.27
C VAL A 272 9.43 21.41 1.13
#